data_cd5c14478c8f5b4ff233a04346fbb187
#
_entry.id   cd5c14478c8f5b4ff233a04346fbb187
#
_cell.length_a   1.000
_cell.length_b   1.000
_cell.length_c   1.000
_cell.angle_alpha   90.00
_cell.angle_beta   90.00
_cell.angle_gamma   90.00
#
_symmetry.space_group_name_H-M   'P 1'
#
loop_
_entity.id
_entity.type
_entity.pdbx_description
1 polymer ?
#
loop_
_entity_poly.entity_id
_entity_poly.type
_entity_poly.pdbx_seq_one_letter_code
_entity_poly.pdbx_strand_id
1 'polypeptide(L)'
;MAANARGIDVSNFSGNFNWAGTSGLSFGICRASQGLGAAGTNSPDPFLAWNWPRIKAKGLARGAYHFLDPRLDGAAQASSFVQTVSQVGLETTDMLWMDNETAGSSPAAVAACARAFMARLTSLRPHNPCGVYSFFNFITSGNCAGLGSYPLWLAIFQSATPTAPPPWHAWKIWQSGEASGHDNDVFNGTPAELTAWIRSFQPNVEVEVQSGQLNNGAHAVTAISVPHGSGSNIAFGCDNGVQGMPPAVLRVGIYDTQWHITNNVTVDSTKGQTLIRFPNPKSTGVISVTRMDAGEVMVGYEVS
;
A
#
# COMPACT_ATOMS: atom_id res chain seq x y z
N MET A 1 20.53 -15.64 -1.23
CA MET A 1 19.26 -15.07 -0.75
C MET A 1 19.11 -13.69 -1.33
N ALA A 2 17.92 -13.30 -1.76
CA ALA A 2 17.67 -11.92 -2.22
C ALA A 2 17.85 -10.94 -1.03
N ALA A 3 18.34 -9.73 -1.33
CA ALA A 3 18.56 -8.73 -0.29
C ALA A 3 17.22 -8.15 0.21
N ASN A 4 17.19 -7.76 1.47
CA ASN A 4 16.05 -7.07 2.07
C ASN A 4 15.78 -5.74 1.34
N ALA A 5 14.49 -5.34 1.29
CA ALA A 5 14.10 -4.07 0.74
C ALA A 5 14.63 -2.92 1.61
N ARG A 6 15.26 -1.93 0.99
CA ARG A 6 15.83 -0.76 1.66
C ARG A 6 14.90 0.44 1.49
N GLY A 7 14.80 1.25 2.51
CA GLY A 7 14.07 2.49 2.51
C GLY A 7 14.78 3.57 3.28
N ILE A 8 14.18 4.73 3.29
CA ILE A 8 14.57 5.87 4.12
C ILE A 8 13.34 6.56 4.67
N ASP A 9 13.49 7.19 5.81
CA ASP A 9 12.50 8.13 6.30
C ASP A 9 13.07 9.55 6.46
N VAL A 10 12.17 10.52 6.31
CA VAL A 10 12.48 11.95 6.34
C VAL A 10 11.43 12.73 7.13
N SER A 11 11.85 13.87 7.66
CA SER A 11 10.99 14.79 8.41
C SER A 11 11.27 16.25 8.04
N ASN A 12 10.72 17.18 8.83
CA ASN A 12 11.06 18.60 8.72
C ASN A 12 12.57 18.87 8.86
N PHE A 13 13.32 18.01 9.55
CA PHE A 13 14.77 18.15 9.69
C PHE A 13 15.52 17.85 8.37
N SER A 14 14.90 17.09 7.48
CA SER A 14 15.42 16.75 6.15
C SER A 14 15.13 17.85 5.11
N GLY A 15 14.19 18.74 5.39
CA GLY A 15 13.76 19.80 4.49
C GLY A 15 13.19 19.28 3.17
N ASN A 16 13.51 20.00 2.09
CA ASN A 16 13.20 19.60 0.71
C ASN A 16 14.14 18.48 0.26
N PHE A 17 13.89 17.26 0.72
CA PHE A 17 14.76 16.13 0.44
C PHE A 17 14.88 15.80 -1.07
N ASN A 18 16.09 15.47 -1.52
CA ASN A 18 16.37 15.16 -2.93
C ASN A 18 16.11 13.68 -3.25
N TRP A 19 14.87 13.30 -3.38
CA TRP A 19 14.45 11.93 -3.75
C TRP A 19 15.03 11.47 -5.09
N ALA A 20 15.21 12.37 -6.05
CA ALA A 20 15.77 12.04 -7.37
C ALA A 20 17.21 11.53 -7.27
N GLY A 21 17.99 12.03 -6.33
CA GLY A 21 19.37 11.64 -6.10
C GLY A 21 19.56 10.30 -5.40
N THR A 22 18.48 9.67 -4.90
CA THR A 22 18.57 8.37 -4.21
C THR A 22 18.60 7.21 -5.20
N SER A 23 19.21 6.08 -4.80
CA SER A 23 19.26 4.85 -5.58
C SER A 23 19.14 3.62 -4.68
N GLY A 24 18.69 2.49 -5.25
CA GLY A 24 18.61 1.21 -4.54
C GLY A 24 17.53 1.16 -3.44
N LEU A 25 16.58 2.10 -3.43
CA LEU A 25 15.46 2.14 -2.50
C LEU A 25 14.25 1.41 -3.05
N SER A 26 13.47 0.82 -2.16
CA SER A 26 12.18 0.18 -2.43
C SER A 26 11.02 0.96 -1.83
N PHE A 27 11.26 1.76 -0.77
CA PHE A 27 10.24 2.56 -0.12
C PHE A 27 10.80 3.86 0.45
N GLY A 28 9.89 4.80 0.72
CA GLY A 28 10.19 6.04 1.42
C GLY A 28 9.03 6.42 2.35
N ILE A 29 9.36 6.90 3.54
CA ILE A 29 8.40 7.35 4.53
C ILE A 29 8.67 8.82 4.84
N CYS A 30 7.64 9.65 5.04
CA CYS A 30 7.84 11.02 5.46
C CYS A 30 6.91 11.40 6.62
N ARG A 31 7.38 12.29 7.50
CA ARG A 31 6.50 12.83 8.54
C ARG A 31 5.37 13.62 7.90
N ALA A 32 4.15 13.35 8.34
CA ALA A 32 2.98 14.09 7.89
C ALA A 32 2.53 15.12 8.92
N SER A 33 2.58 14.79 10.21
CA SER A 33 2.08 15.67 11.25
C SER A 33 2.60 15.27 12.63
N GLN A 34 2.35 16.13 13.61
CA GLN A 34 2.72 15.93 15.01
C GLN A 34 1.65 16.52 15.92
N GLY A 35 1.16 15.75 16.91
CA GLY A 35 0.16 16.21 17.86
C GLY A 35 -1.08 16.79 17.18
N LEU A 36 -1.71 17.78 17.80
CA LEU A 36 -2.86 18.50 17.22
C LEU A 36 -2.52 19.97 16.90
N GLY A 37 -1.26 20.39 17.07
CA GLY A 37 -0.85 21.76 16.91
C GLY A 37 -1.35 22.70 18.02
N ALA A 38 -1.10 24.00 17.88
CA ALA A 38 -1.63 25.01 18.76
C ALA A 38 -3.17 25.08 18.61
N ALA A 39 -3.88 25.26 19.72
CA ALA A 39 -5.33 25.39 19.75
C ALA A 39 -6.12 24.19 19.18
N GLY A 40 -5.57 22.97 19.24
CA GLY A 40 -6.26 21.75 18.77
C GLY A 40 -6.29 21.56 17.26
N THR A 41 -5.62 22.42 16.49
CA THR A 41 -5.45 22.21 15.05
C THR A 41 -4.33 21.22 14.77
N ASN A 42 -4.39 20.56 13.60
CA ASN A 42 -3.33 19.72 13.14
C ASN A 42 -2.04 20.53 12.96
N SER A 43 -0.90 19.90 13.25
CA SER A 43 0.42 20.49 13.01
C SER A 43 1.09 19.73 11.85
N PRO A 44 0.78 20.06 10.58
CA PRO A 44 1.35 19.36 9.45
C PRO A 44 2.84 19.65 9.35
N ASP A 45 3.58 18.62 8.91
CA ASP A 45 4.98 18.80 8.55
C ASP A 45 5.08 19.76 7.35
N PRO A 46 5.88 20.82 7.42
CA PRO A 46 5.96 21.83 6.36
C PRO A 46 6.50 21.29 5.04
N PHE A 47 7.18 20.12 5.06
CA PHE A 47 7.74 19.48 3.87
C PHE A 47 6.93 18.27 3.38
N LEU A 48 5.78 17.98 3.98
CA LEU A 48 4.90 16.90 3.52
C LEU A 48 4.51 17.06 2.03
N ALA A 49 4.06 18.25 1.65
CA ALA A 49 3.66 18.55 0.28
C ALA A 49 4.84 18.47 -0.73
N TRP A 50 6.07 18.61 -0.24
CA TRP A 50 7.27 18.40 -1.06
C TRP A 50 7.63 16.92 -1.17
N ASN A 51 7.71 16.21 -0.06
CA ASN A 51 8.23 14.83 0.00
C ASN A 51 7.22 13.83 -0.58
N TRP A 52 5.95 13.93 -0.19
CA TRP A 52 4.91 12.98 -0.49
C TRP A 52 4.76 12.61 -1.99
N PRO A 53 4.56 13.57 -2.92
CA PRO A 53 4.44 13.25 -4.34
C PRO A 53 5.76 12.74 -4.96
N ARG A 54 6.90 13.13 -4.40
CA ARG A 54 8.21 12.76 -4.94
C ARG A 54 8.60 11.32 -4.62
N ILE A 55 8.21 10.81 -3.46
CA ILE A 55 8.34 9.38 -3.15
C ILE A 55 7.61 8.55 -4.21
N LYS A 56 6.36 8.91 -4.50
CA LYS A 56 5.56 8.23 -5.53
C LYS A 56 6.16 8.38 -6.92
N ALA A 57 6.57 9.59 -7.32
CA ALA A 57 7.18 9.86 -8.63
C ALA A 57 8.49 9.08 -8.84
N LYS A 58 9.20 8.75 -7.75
CA LYS A 58 10.39 7.89 -7.77
C LYS A 58 10.04 6.40 -7.96
N GLY A 59 8.75 6.02 -7.93
CA GLY A 59 8.31 4.63 -8.03
C GLY A 59 8.48 3.82 -6.74
N LEU A 60 8.68 4.48 -5.60
CA LEU A 60 8.85 3.84 -4.31
C LEU A 60 7.49 3.52 -3.66
N ALA A 61 7.42 2.45 -2.87
CA ALA A 61 6.33 2.27 -1.92
C ALA A 61 6.36 3.43 -0.94
N ARG A 62 5.19 4.05 -0.70
CA ARG A 62 5.10 5.31 0.01
C ARG A 62 4.51 5.12 1.39
N GLY A 63 5.04 5.85 2.38
CA GLY A 63 4.51 5.88 3.73
C GLY A 63 4.51 7.27 4.34
N ALA A 64 3.64 7.45 5.32
CA ALA A 64 3.60 8.63 6.17
C ALA A 64 3.58 8.25 7.64
N TYR A 65 4.13 9.10 8.50
CA TYR A 65 4.00 8.93 9.94
C TYR A 65 3.49 10.17 10.66
N HIS A 66 2.87 9.92 11.81
CA HIS A 66 2.42 10.93 12.76
C HIS A 66 3.20 10.81 14.06
N PHE A 67 3.85 11.88 14.48
CA PHE A 67 4.55 11.96 15.77
C PHE A 67 3.53 12.16 16.89
N LEU A 68 3.32 11.13 17.71
CA LEU A 68 2.29 11.09 18.75
C LEU A 68 2.65 11.98 19.95
N ASP A 69 1.73 12.83 20.35
CA ASP A 69 1.79 13.51 21.66
C ASP A 69 0.87 12.80 22.66
N PRO A 70 1.42 12.04 23.63
CA PRO A 70 0.62 11.26 24.56
C PRO A 70 -0.15 12.10 25.60
N ARG A 71 0.01 13.42 25.59
CA ARG A 71 -0.75 14.37 26.43
C ARG A 71 -2.07 14.77 25.78
N LEU A 72 -2.28 14.44 24.51
CA LEU A 72 -3.45 14.77 23.72
C LEU A 72 -4.30 13.52 23.45
N ASP A 73 -5.53 13.71 22.98
CA ASP A 73 -6.42 12.62 22.62
C ASP A 73 -5.88 11.86 21.40
N GLY A 74 -5.60 10.57 21.57
CA GLY A 74 -5.00 9.73 20.51
C GLY A 74 -5.93 9.53 19.33
N ALA A 75 -7.24 9.39 19.53
CA ALA A 75 -8.19 9.20 18.44
C ALA A 75 -8.37 10.49 17.61
N ALA A 76 -8.33 11.65 18.25
CA ALA A 76 -8.35 12.94 17.56
C ALA A 76 -7.09 13.12 16.72
N GLN A 77 -5.91 12.76 17.26
CA GLN A 77 -4.65 12.80 16.50
C GLN A 77 -4.70 11.89 15.26
N ALA A 78 -5.20 10.67 15.38
CA ALA A 78 -5.35 9.77 14.24
C ALA A 78 -6.28 10.34 13.16
N SER A 79 -7.41 10.94 13.56
CA SER A 79 -8.34 11.59 12.63
C SER A 79 -7.68 12.77 11.90
N SER A 80 -6.93 13.59 12.61
CA SER A 80 -6.18 14.72 12.07
C SER A 80 -5.04 14.27 11.13
N PHE A 81 -4.32 13.21 11.49
CA PHE A 81 -3.29 12.59 10.64
C PHE A 81 -3.87 12.12 9.30
N VAL A 82 -4.95 11.35 9.33
CA VAL A 82 -5.62 10.87 8.10
C VAL A 82 -6.09 12.05 7.25
N GLN A 83 -6.69 13.08 7.85
CA GLN A 83 -7.09 14.28 7.13
C GLN A 83 -5.90 14.96 6.45
N THR A 84 -4.78 15.13 7.15
CA THR A 84 -3.56 15.76 6.62
C THR A 84 -3.02 15.01 5.41
N VAL A 85 -2.86 13.67 5.51
CA VAL A 85 -2.33 12.89 4.39
C VAL A 85 -3.33 12.83 3.23
N SER A 86 -4.63 12.82 3.51
CA SER A 86 -5.68 12.85 2.48
C SER A 86 -5.62 14.11 1.61
N GLN A 87 -5.25 15.26 2.17
CA GLN A 87 -5.09 16.53 1.44
C GLN A 87 -3.97 16.48 0.39
N VAL A 88 -2.99 15.59 0.56
CA VAL A 88 -1.88 15.40 -0.39
C VAL A 88 -2.02 14.14 -1.25
N GLY A 89 -3.19 13.49 -1.24
CA GLY A 89 -3.51 12.34 -2.09
C GLY A 89 -3.08 11.01 -1.46
N LEU A 90 -3.71 10.66 -0.33
CA LEU A 90 -3.58 9.35 0.32
C LEU A 90 -4.25 8.26 -0.52
N GLU A 91 -3.52 7.17 -0.76
CA GLU A 91 -4.00 5.97 -1.47
C GLU A 91 -4.07 4.76 -0.54
N THR A 92 -4.81 3.72 -0.91
CA THR A 92 -4.94 2.51 -0.09
C THR A 92 -3.65 1.69 0.01
N THR A 93 -2.71 1.89 -0.92
CA THR A 93 -1.39 1.26 -0.90
C THR A 93 -0.34 2.00 -0.07
N ASP A 94 -0.70 3.16 0.48
CA ASP A 94 0.23 3.94 1.30
C ASP A 94 0.30 3.36 2.73
N MET A 95 1.49 3.29 3.29
CA MET A 95 1.73 2.84 4.66
C MET A 95 1.51 3.99 5.64
N LEU A 96 0.81 3.75 6.75
CA LEU A 96 0.51 4.74 7.77
C LEU A 96 1.09 4.30 9.12
N TRP A 97 1.92 5.16 9.70
CA TRP A 97 2.66 4.83 10.92
C TRP A 97 2.35 5.82 12.04
N MET A 98 2.14 5.28 13.23
CA MET A 98 2.15 6.06 14.47
C MET A 98 3.57 6.01 15.04
N ASP A 99 4.18 7.15 15.23
CA ASP A 99 5.47 7.30 15.88
C ASP A 99 5.25 7.56 17.38
N ASN A 100 5.50 6.52 18.20
CA ASN A 100 5.27 6.50 19.64
C ASN A 100 6.60 6.46 20.40
N GLU A 101 7.17 7.64 20.65
CA GLU A 101 8.48 7.76 21.32
C GLU A 101 8.54 8.89 22.37
N THR A 102 7.42 9.57 22.60
CA THR A 102 7.36 10.68 23.57
C THR A 102 6.80 10.18 24.91
N ALA A 103 7.53 10.47 25.98
CA ALA A 103 7.08 10.16 27.33
C ALA A 103 5.85 11.00 27.72
N GLY A 104 4.93 10.37 28.41
CA GLY A 104 3.73 10.99 29.01
C GLY A 104 3.79 10.98 30.53
N SER A 105 2.62 11.06 31.16
CA SER A 105 2.49 11.02 32.63
C SER A 105 2.86 9.65 33.23
N SER A 106 2.69 8.59 32.47
CA SER A 106 3.10 7.22 32.82
C SER A 106 3.16 6.33 31.57
N PRO A 107 3.89 5.20 31.59
CA PRO A 107 3.85 4.24 30.49
C PRO A 107 2.43 3.73 30.16
N ALA A 108 1.61 3.53 31.17
CA ALA A 108 0.21 3.11 30.98
C ALA A 108 -0.64 4.17 30.25
N ALA A 109 -0.44 5.45 30.55
CA ALA A 109 -1.12 6.55 29.88
C ALA A 109 -0.66 6.70 28.42
N VAL A 110 0.64 6.57 28.15
CA VAL A 110 1.21 6.57 26.79
C VAL A 110 0.62 5.41 25.99
N ALA A 111 0.64 4.20 26.53
CA ALA A 111 0.07 3.03 25.87
C ALA A 111 -1.43 3.16 25.61
N ALA A 112 -2.19 3.79 26.53
CA ALA A 112 -3.62 4.03 26.33
C ALA A 112 -3.88 5.01 25.18
N CYS A 113 -3.15 6.13 25.11
CA CYS A 113 -3.21 7.08 24.01
C CYS A 113 -2.86 6.43 22.67
N ALA A 114 -1.76 5.67 22.64
CA ALA A 114 -1.29 4.97 21.45
C ALA A 114 -2.31 3.92 20.95
N ARG A 115 -2.96 3.17 21.84
CA ARG A 115 -4.04 2.24 21.47
C ARG A 115 -5.25 2.95 20.90
N ALA A 116 -5.65 4.10 21.49
CA ALA A 116 -6.75 4.90 20.97
C ALA A 116 -6.45 5.44 19.57
N PHE A 117 -5.21 5.90 19.34
CA PHE A 117 -4.73 6.32 18.02
C PHE A 117 -4.83 5.17 17.00
N MET A 118 -4.24 4.00 17.29
CA MET A 118 -4.21 2.87 16.36
C MET A 118 -5.61 2.31 16.07
N ALA A 119 -6.47 2.20 17.08
CA ALA A 119 -7.85 1.77 16.88
C ALA A 119 -8.61 2.73 15.95
N ARG A 120 -8.41 4.04 16.12
CA ARG A 120 -9.04 5.05 15.26
C ARG A 120 -8.45 5.04 13.84
N LEU A 121 -7.12 4.95 13.72
CA LEU A 121 -6.44 4.90 12.43
C LEU A 121 -6.91 3.72 11.58
N THR A 122 -6.90 2.52 12.14
CA THR A 122 -7.34 1.30 11.42
C THR A 122 -8.84 1.31 11.10
N SER A 123 -9.68 1.93 11.93
CA SER A 123 -11.10 2.13 11.63
C SER A 123 -11.31 3.08 10.45
N LEU A 124 -10.53 4.16 10.35
CA LEU A 124 -10.60 5.12 9.25
C LEU A 124 -9.98 4.59 7.95
N ARG A 125 -8.99 3.73 8.07
CA ARG A 125 -8.18 3.25 6.95
C ARG A 125 -7.98 1.73 7.01
N PRO A 126 -9.07 0.93 6.90
CA PRO A 126 -9.01 -0.52 7.08
C PRO A 126 -8.20 -1.24 5.99
N HIS A 127 -7.98 -0.58 4.86
CA HIS A 127 -7.25 -1.14 3.71
C HIS A 127 -5.84 -0.57 3.55
N ASN A 128 -5.36 0.24 4.49
CA ASN A 128 -3.98 0.69 4.50
C ASN A 128 -3.14 -0.15 5.46
N PRO A 129 -1.87 -0.45 5.14
CA PRO A 129 -0.93 -0.94 6.13
C PRO A 129 -0.76 0.10 7.25
N CYS A 130 -1.24 -0.21 8.46
CA CYS A 130 -1.12 0.66 9.62
C CYS A 130 -0.21 0.02 10.66
N GLY A 131 0.79 0.73 11.16
CA GLY A 131 1.77 0.21 12.10
C GLY A 131 2.25 1.23 13.15
N VAL A 132 3.15 0.76 14.00
CA VAL A 132 3.71 1.51 15.13
C VAL A 132 5.22 1.59 14.96
N TYR A 133 5.76 2.81 14.97
CA TYR A 133 7.18 3.05 15.17
C TYR A 133 7.45 3.29 16.66
N SER A 134 8.53 2.70 17.14
CA SER A 134 9.10 3.01 18.46
C SER A 134 10.52 2.46 18.59
N PHE A 135 11.25 2.93 19.59
CA PHE A 135 12.59 2.43 19.87
C PHE A 135 12.62 1.41 21.03
N PHE A 136 13.61 0.56 21.02
CA PHE A 136 13.71 -0.63 21.88
C PHE A 136 13.44 -0.33 23.36
N ASN A 137 14.15 0.65 23.94
CA ASN A 137 14.02 0.96 25.36
C ASN A 137 12.65 1.54 25.74
N PHE A 138 12.01 2.29 24.84
CA PHE A 138 10.67 2.84 25.05
C PHE A 138 9.61 1.74 25.07
N ILE A 139 9.76 0.77 24.19
CA ILE A 139 8.89 -0.42 24.14
C ILE A 139 9.03 -1.22 25.45
N THR A 140 10.26 -1.57 25.85
CA THR A 140 10.53 -2.38 27.04
C THR A 140 10.15 -1.70 28.35
N SER A 141 10.03 -0.36 28.35
CA SER A 141 9.50 0.41 29.47
C SER A 141 7.98 0.37 29.62
N GLY A 142 7.27 -0.37 28.75
CA GLY A 142 5.82 -0.59 28.85
C GLY A 142 4.97 0.45 28.11
N ASN A 143 5.58 1.42 27.41
CA ASN A 143 4.87 2.49 26.69
C ASN A 143 4.09 2.00 25.45
N CYS A 144 4.32 0.75 25.04
CA CYS A 144 3.68 0.12 23.89
C CYS A 144 2.78 -1.06 24.28
N ALA A 145 2.35 -1.16 25.53
CA ALA A 145 1.52 -2.27 25.98
C ALA A 145 0.20 -2.37 25.20
N GLY A 146 -0.12 -3.58 24.69
CA GLY A 146 -1.32 -3.88 23.92
C GLY A 146 -1.25 -3.48 22.44
N LEU A 147 -0.07 -3.14 21.90
CA LEU A 147 0.13 -2.80 20.48
C LEU A 147 0.73 -3.93 19.65
N GLY A 148 1.04 -5.07 20.21
CA GLY A 148 1.77 -6.16 19.55
C GLY A 148 1.08 -6.81 18.35
N SER A 149 -0.21 -6.55 18.12
CA SER A 149 -0.95 -7.00 16.94
C SER A 149 -0.72 -6.15 15.70
N TYR A 150 -0.18 -4.94 15.85
CA TYR A 150 0.13 -4.04 14.74
C TYR A 150 1.54 -4.30 14.22
N PRO A 151 1.85 -4.06 12.93
CA PRO A 151 3.22 -4.08 12.42
C PRO A 151 4.14 -3.15 13.21
N LEU A 152 5.36 -3.62 13.52
CA LEU A 152 6.38 -2.83 14.22
C LEU A 152 7.39 -2.24 13.24
N TRP A 153 7.62 -0.95 13.33
CA TRP A 153 8.79 -0.26 12.79
C TRP A 153 9.72 0.02 13.99
N LEU A 154 10.74 -0.80 14.13
CA LEU A 154 11.65 -0.79 15.28
C LEU A 154 12.86 0.10 15.02
N ALA A 155 13.07 1.10 15.86
CA ALA A 155 14.32 1.86 15.86
C ALA A 155 15.33 1.25 16.84
N ILE A 156 16.46 0.83 16.29
CA ILE A 156 17.62 0.38 17.04
C ILE A 156 18.86 0.47 16.15
N PHE A 157 19.79 1.33 16.53
CA PHE A 157 20.98 1.61 15.71
C PHE A 157 22.08 0.58 16.05
N GLN A 158 22.16 -0.44 15.22
CA GLN A 158 23.13 -1.52 15.36
C GLN A 158 23.42 -2.17 13.99
N SER A 159 24.51 -2.91 13.89
CA SER A 159 24.91 -3.60 12.64
C SER A 159 24.26 -4.97 12.47
N ALA A 160 23.91 -5.65 13.57
CA ALA A 160 23.27 -6.96 13.53
C ALA A 160 21.75 -6.83 13.43
N THR A 161 21.10 -7.75 12.73
CA THR A 161 19.64 -7.82 12.66
C THR A 161 19.03 -7.87 14.06
N PRO A 162 18.09 -6.96 14.40
CA PRO A 162 17.53 -6.90 15.75
C PRO A 162 16.51 -8.01 15.99
N THR A 163 16.32 -8.34 17.26
CA THR A 163 15.16 -9.08 17.72
C THR A 163 14.10 -8.11 18.21
N ALA A 164 12.84 -8.31 17.80
CA ALA A 164 11.75 -7.48 18.27
C ALA A 164 11.50 -7.70 19.77
N PRO A 165 11.38 -6.63 20.57
CA PRO A 165 11.05 -6.77 22.00
C PRO A 165 9.55 -7.05 22.18
N PRO A 166 9.14 -7.71 23.29
CA PRO A 166 7.73 -7.83 23.63
C PRO A 166 7.05 -6.45 23.72
N PRO A 167 5.78 -6.32 23.30
CA PRO A 167 4.84 -7.40 22.98
C PRO A 167 4.92 -7.94 21.55
N TRP A 168 5.87 -7.53 20.74
CA TRP A 168 6.09 -8.05 19.39
C TRP A 168 6.99 -9.28 19.36
N HIS A 169 6.78 -10.14 18.36
CA HIS A 169 7.62 -11.31 18.08
C HIS A 169 8.48 -11.11 16.81
N ALA A 170 8.14 -10.10 16.00
CA ALA A 170 8.87 -9.74 14.79
C ALA A 170 8.70 -8.24 14.51
N TRP A 171 9.69 -7.66 13.87
CA TRP A 171 9.59 -6.33 13.29
C TRP A 171 9.23 -6.43 11.80
N LYS A 172 8.61 -5.39 11.29
CA LYS A 172 8.26 -5.26 9.88
C LYS A 172 9.21 -4.33 9.15
N ILE A 173 9.54 -3.19 9.76
CA ILE A 173 10.60 -2.28 9.34
C ILE A 173 11.57 -2.09 10.48
N TRP A 174 12.82 -1.92 10.16
CA TRP A 174 13.90 -1.61 11.09
C TRP A 174 14.61 -0.34 10.67
N GLN A 175 14.52 0.71 11.48
CA GLN A 175 15.33 1.91 11.35
C GLN A 175 16.71 1.59 11.94
N SER A 176 17.69 1.44 11.06
CA SER A 176 19.00 0.83 11.38
C SER A 176 20.09 1.85 11.67
N GLY A 177 19.86 3.10 11.40
CA GLY A 177 20.82 4.18 11.61
C GLY A 177 20.46 5.45 10.84
N GLU A 178 21.27 6.47 11.03
CA GLU A 178 21.14 7.77 10.41
C GLU A 178 22.14 7.95 9.26
N ALA A 179 21.79 8.81 8.32
CA ALA A 179 22.69 9.36 7.32
C ALA A 179 22.41 10.86 7.17
N SER A 180 23.20 11.56 6.35
CA SER A 180 23.02 13.01 6.17
C SER A 180 21.62 13.35 5.62
N GLY A 181 20.75 13.86 6.48
CA GLY A 181 19.42 14.36 6.13
C GLY A 181 18.30 13.30 6.02
N HIS A 182 18.54 12.05 6.43
CA HIS A 182 17.53 10.99 6.48
C HIS A 182 17.95 9.85 7.37
N ASP A 183 17.00 9.00 7.75
CA ASP A 183 17.25 7.74 8.45
C ASP A 183 17.18 6.56 7.49
N ASN A 184 17.94 5.49 7.80
CA ASN A 184 18.04 4.31 6.97
C ASN A 184 17.11 3.22 7.49
N ASP A 185 16.29 2.68 6.61
CA ASP A 185 15.30 1.67 6.90
C ASP A 185 15.53 0.37 6.13
N VAL A 186 15.16 -0.73 6.77
CA VAL A 186 15.18 -2.07 6.19
C VAL A 186 13.83 -2.73 6.42
N PHE A 187 13.16 -3.16 5.37
CA PHE A 187 11.97 -4.00 5.47
C PHE A 187 12.40 -5.45 5.70
N ASN A 188 11.69 -6.18 6.57
CA ASN A 188 11.95 -7.59 6.85
C ASN A 188 11.43 -8.47 5.71
N GLY A 189 12.13 -8.46 4.61
CA GLY A 189 11.81 -9.18 3.38
C GLY A 189 12.32 -8.45 2.13
N THR A 190 12.20 -9.11 1.00
CA THR A 190 12.58 -8.60 -0.32
C THR A 190 11.65 -7.49 -0.80
N PRO A 191 12.00 -6.73 -1.88
CA PRO A 191 11.07 -5.77 -2.49
C PRO A 191 9.76 -6.39 -2.98
N ALA A 192 9.78 -7.64 -3.45
CA ALA A 192 8.58 -8.36 -3.85
C ALA A 192 7.67 -8.68 -2.65
N GLU A 193 8.28 -9.08 -1.51
CA GLU A 193 7.54 -9.34 -0.27
C GLU A 193 6.99 -8.05 0.35
N LEU A 194 7.67 -6.92 0.24
CA LEU A 194 7.12 -5.61 0.62
C LEU A 194 5.84 -5.30 -0.20
N THR A 195 5.90 -5.48 -1.50
CA THR A 195 4.74 -5.27 -2.37
C THR A 195 3.60 -6.23 -2.02
N ALA A 196 3.89 -7.50 -1.78
CA ALA A 196 2.89 -8.50 -1.38
C ALA A 196 2.27 -8.16 -0.01
N TRP A 197 3.08 -7.72 0.95
CA TRP A 197 2.61 -7.30 2.26
C TRP A 197 1.68 -6.08 2.17
N ILE A 198 2.02 -5.06 1.41
CA ILE A 198 1.13 -3.90 1.19
C ILE A 198 -0.19 -4.34 0.56
N ARG A 199 -0.15 -5.23 -0.42
CA ARG A 199 -1.34 -5.75 -1.10
C ARG A 199 -2.23 -6.60 -0.19
N SER A 200 -1.68 -7.24 0.83
CA SER A 200 -2.46 -8.09 1.75
C SER A 200 -3.49 -7.31 2.59
N PHE A 201 -3.39 -5.99 2.66
CA PHE A 201 -4.37 -5.11 3.32
C PHE A 201 -5.51 -4.70 2.38
N GLN A 202 -5.32 -4.86 1.06
CA GLN A 202 -6.38 -4.53 0.11
C GLN A 202 -7.55 -5.49 0.30
N PRO A 203 -8.79 -5.02 0.11
CA PRO A 203 -9.93 -5.92 0.15
C PRO A 203 -9.65 -7.06 -0.82
N ASN A 204 -9.88 -8.29 -0.38
CA ASN A 204 -9.99 -9.39 -1.31
C ASN A 204 -11.15 -9.06 -2.23
N VAL A 205 -10.83 -8.65 -3.42
CA VAL A 205 -11.84 -8.48 -4.43
C VAL A 205 -12.23 -9.89 -4.85
N GLU A 206 -13.36 -10.36 -4.35
CA GLU A 206 -14.03 -11.48 -4.98
C GLU A 206 -14.37 -11.02 -6.39
N VAL A 207 -13.64 -11.57 -7.34
CA VAL A 207 -13.94 -11.41 -8.74
C VAL A 207 -15.22 -12.20 -8.96
N GLU A 208 -16.35 -11.51 -9.07
CA GLU A 208 -17.59 -12.16 -9.50
C GLU A 208 -17.39 -12.54 -10.96
N VAL A 209 -17.09 -13.82 -11.16
CA VAL A 209 -16.93 -14.41 -12.48
C VAL A 209 -18.32 -14.56 -13.06
N GLN A 210 -18.74 -13.61 -13.87
CA GLN A 210 -19.91 -13.81 -14.71
C GLN A 210 -19.50 -14.63 -15.94
N SER A 211 -19.86 -15.90 -15.96
CA SER A 211 -19.71 -16.73 -17.14
C SER A 211 -20.78 -16.37 -18.15
N GLY A 212 -20.38 -15.73 -19.24
CA GLY A 212 -21.24 -15.53 -20.42
C GLY A 212 -21.00 -16.65 -21.43
N GLN A 213 -22.08 -17.32 -21.88
CA GLN A 213 -21.98 -18.19 -23.04
C GLN A 213 -21.98 -17.34 -24.32
N LEU A 214 -20.94 -17.50 -25.13
CA LEU A 214 -20.91 -17.02 -26.49
C LEU A 214 -21.83 -17.86 -27.34
N ASN A 215 -22.94 -17.30 -27.82
CA ASN A 215 -23.89 -17.96 -28.70
C ASN A 215 -23.34 -18.07 -30.13
N ASN A 216 -22.34 -18.89 -30.31
CA ASN A 216 -22.01 -19.51 -31.62
C ASN A 216 -21.23 -20.81 -31.40
N GLY A 217 -21.72 -21.62 -30.47
CA GLY A 217 -21.49 -23.07 -30.49
C GLY A 217 -20.18 -23.58 -29.98
N ALA A 218 -19.28 -22.79 -29.35
CA ALA A 218 -18.04 -23.42 -28.94
C ALA A 218 -17.24 -22.85 -27.78
N HIS A 219 -17.52 -21.67 -27.18
CA HIS A 219 -16.53 -21.18 -26.20
C HIS A 219 -17.13 -20.34 -25.09
N ALA A 220 -16.79 -20.67 -23.84
CA ALA A 220 -17.05 -19.82 -22.68
C ALA A 220 -15.94 -18.76 -22.55
N VAL A 221 -16.30 -17.49 -22.62
CA VAL A 221 -15.43 -16.41 -22.16
C VAL A 221 -15.91 -16.01 -20.77
N THR A 222 -15.04 -16.15 -19.80
CA THR A 222 -15.31 -15.67 -18.46
C THR A 222 -14.99 -14.18 -18.42
N ALA A 223 -16.01 -13.34 -18.35
CA ALA A 223 -15.83 -11.92 -18.09
C ALA A 223 -15.56 -11.71 -16.60
N ILE A 224 -14.51 -10.99 -16.29
CA ILE A 224 -14.10 -10.73 -14.91
C ILE A 224 -14.49 -9.29 -14.57
N SER A 225 -15.27 -9.12 -13.50
CA SER A 225 -15.54 -7.79 -12.94
C SER A 225 -14.24 -7.15 -12.45
N VAL A 226 -14.06 -5.86 -12.75
CA VAL A 226 -12.87 -5.10 -12.35
C VAL A 226 -13.15 -4.39 -11.05
N PRO A 227 -12.37 -4.64 -10.00
CA PRO A 227 -12.55 -3.94 -8.75
C PRO A 227 -12.14 -2.48 -8.82
N HIS A 228 -12.79 -1.67 -7.99
CA HIS A 228 -12.45 -0.31 -7.69
C HIS A 228 -11.02 -0.13 -7.16
N GLY A 229 -10.25 0.78 -7.72
CA GLY A 229 -8.98 1.23 -7.19
C GLY A 229 -7.96 1.58 -8.27
N SER A 230 -7.08 2.53 -7.98
CA SER A 230 -5.98 2.89 -8.86
C SER A 230 -5.02 1.70 -9.04
N GLY A 231 -4.89 1.22 -10.27
CA GLY A 231 -3.98 0.12 -10.58
C GLY A 231 -4.59 -1.28 -10.50
N SER A 232 -5.90 -1.40 -10.68
CA SER A 232 -6.57 -2.70 -10.78
C SER A 232 -5.99 -3.54 -11.91
N ASN A 233 -5.68 -4.80 -11.61
CA ASN A 233 -5.26 -5.77 -12.59
C ASN A 233 -6.44 -6.67 -12.91
N ILE A 234 -6.71 -6.92 -14.19
CA ILE A 234 -7.63 -7.96 -14.63
C ILE A 234 -6.82 -9.20 -14.94
N ALA A 235 -7.18 -10.32 -14.32
CA ALA A 235 -6.65 -11.61 -14.70
C ALA A 235 -7.60 -12.23 -15.72
N PHE A 236 -7.11 -12.51 -16.92
CA PHE A 236 -7.83 -13.33 -17.89
C PHE A 236 -7.34 -14.76 -17.76
N GLY A 237 -8.23 -15.66 -17.34
CA GLY A 237 -8.06 -17.11 -17.47
C GLY A 237 -8.76 -17.57 -18.74
N CYS A 238 -8.06 -18.23 -19.61
CA CYS A 238 -8.69 -18.98 -20.67
C CYS A 238 -8.87 -20.41 -20.15
N ASP A 239 -10.05 -20.72 -19.61
CA ASP A 239 -10.40 -22.09 -19.32
C ASP A 239 -11.02 -22.68 -20.60
N ASN A 240 -10.31 -23.64 -21.18
CA ASN A 240 -10.80 -24.39 -22.32
C ASN A 240 -11.88 -25.39 -21.92
N GLY A 241 -12.60 -25.24 -20.84
CA GLY A 241 -13.68 -26.01 -20.21
C GLY A 241 -14.35 -27.17 -20.98
N VAL A 242 -13.83 -27.48 -22.16
CA VAL A 242 -14.22 -28.60 -22.99
C VAL A 242 -12.99 -29.48 -23.22
N GLN A 243 -12.98 -30.61 -22.59
CA GLN A 243 -11.93 -31.62 -22.72
C GLN A 243 -11.72 -31.97 -24.21
N GLY A 244 -10.49 -31.69 -24.71
CA GLY A 244 -10.09 -32.00 -26.08
C GLY A 244 -10.00 -30.83 -27.06
N MET A 245 -10.24 -29.60 -26.64
CA MET A 245 -10.02 -28.42 -27.50
C MET A 245 -8.56 -27.95 -27.52
N PRO A 246 -8.05 -27.51 -28.70
CA PRO A 246 -6.69 -27.00 -28.79
C PRO A 246 -6.54 -25.69 -27.98
N PRO A 247 -5.32 -25.37 -27.53
CA PRO A 247 -5.02 -24.11 -26.85
C PRO A 247 -5.46 -22.90 -27.68
N ALA A 248 -6.10 -21.94 -27.04
CA ALA A 248 -6.54 -20.71 -27.71
C ALA A 248 -5.58 -19.55 -27.46
N VAL A 249 -5.30 -18.77 -28.49
CA VAL A 249 -4.65 -17.48 -28.38
C VAL A 249 -5.73 -16.41 -28.46
N LEU A 250 -5.86 -15.62 -27.39
CA LEU A 250 -6.82 -14.53 -27.30
C LEU A 250 -6.11 -13.21 -27.46
N ARG A 251 -6.68 -12.33 -28.27
CA ARG A 251 -6.33 -10.92 -28.27
C ARG A 251 -7.35 -10.18 -27.41
N VAL A 252 -6.88 -9.46 -26.41
CA VAL A 252 -7.71 -8.65 -25.52
C VAL A 252 -7.43 -7.19 -25.78
N GLY A 253 -8.41 -6.48 -26.34
CA GLY A 253 -8.38 -5.04 -26.53
C GLY A 253 -9.21 -4.36 -25.44
N ILE A 254 -8.66 -3.30 -24.84
CA ILE A 254 -9.35 -2.48 -23.87
C ILE A 254 -9.63 -1.12 -24.52
N TYR A 255 -10.89 -0.74 -24.54
CA TYR A 255 -11.37 0.49 -25.16
C TYR A 255 -11.98 1.41 -24.10
N ASP A 256 -11.79 2.71 -24.25
CA ASP A 256 -12.55 3.70 -23.50
C ASP A 256 -13.99 3.85 -24.06
N THR A 257 -14.78 4.72 -23.43
CA THR A 257 -16.16 5.00 -23.88
C THR A 257 -16.26 5.67 -25.25
N GLN A 258 -15.15 6.13 -25.80
CA GLN A 258 -15.04 6.73 -27.13
C GLN A 258 -14.43 5.77 -28.18
N TRP A 259 -14.30 4.48 -27.80
CA TRP A 259 -13.74 3.43 -28.65
C TRP A 259 -12.27 3.59 -29.00
N HIS A 260 -11.50 4.35 -28.21
CA HIS A 260 -10.05 4.36 -28.35
C HIS A 260 -9.44 3.17 -27.62
N ILE A 261 -8.50 2.48 -28.27
CA ILE A 261 -7.74 1.40 -27.64
C ILE A 261 -6.83 1.99 -26.58
N THR A 262 -7.09 1.63 -25.33
CA THR A 262 -6.26 2.03 -24.18
C THR A 262 -5.21 0.99 -23.84
N ASN A 263 -5.45 -0.27 -24.22
CA ASN A 263 -4.49 -1.36 -24.07
C ASN A 263 -4.83 -2.50 -25.06
N ASN A 264 -3.80 -3.27 -25.45
CA ASN A 264 -3.94 -4.44 -26.32
C ASN A 264 -2.96 -5.52 -25.87
N VAL A 265 -3.46 -6.66 -25.46
CA VAL A 265 -2.64 -7.76 -24.91
C VAL A 265 -3.04 -9.08 -25.56
N THR A 266 -2.05 -9.88 -25.88
CA THR A 266 -2.27 -11.25 -26.33
C THR A 266 -2.14 -12.20 -25.14
N VAL A 267 -3.18 -12.99 -24.88
CA VAL A 267 -3.23 -14.02 -23.84
C VAL A 267 -3.15 -15.38 -24.50
N ASP A 268 -2.16 -16.16 -24.11
CA ASP A 268 -1.95 -17.52 -24.59
C ASP A 268 -2.34 -18.48 -23.47
N SER A 269 -3.38 -19.28 -23.70
CA SER A 269 -3.93 -20.21 -22.69
C SER A 269 -2.93 -21.27 -22.23
N THR A 270 -1.83 -21.48 -22.97
CA THR A 270 -0.78 -22.41 -22.57
C THR A 270 0.16 -21.85 -21.52
N LYS A 271 0.15 -20.53 -21.30
CA LYS A 271 1.08 -19.80 -20.42
C LYS A 271 0.48 -19.38 -19.08
N GLY A 272 -0.74 -19.79 -18.79
CA GLY A 272 -1.46 -19.45 -17.57
C GLY A 272 -2.11 -18.06 -17.61
N GLN A 273 -2.41 -17.49 -16.43
CA GLN A 273 -3.11 -16.21 -16.32
C GLN A 273 -2.22 -15.04 -16.75
N THR A 274 -2.77 -14.15 -17.55
CA THR A 274 -2.14 -12.87 -17.90
C THR A 274 -2.81 -11.73 -17.15
N LEU A 275 -2.02 -10.93 -16.44
CA LEU A 275 -2.49 -9.75 -15.71
C LEU A 275 -2.44 -8.52 -16.61
N ILE A 276 -3.57 -7.85 -16.79
CA ILE A 276 -3.69 -6.62 -17.55
C ILE A 276 -3.92 -5.45 -16.59
N ARG A 277 -3.08 -4.42 -16.67
CA ARG A 277 -3.25 -3.19 -15.88
C ARG A 277 -4.15 -2.21 -16.61
N PHE A 278 -5.14 -1.68 -15.92
CA PHE A 278 -5.96 -0.57 -16.39
C PHE A 278 -5.30 0.75 -16.03
N PRO A 279 -5.09 1.64 -17.00
CA PRO A 279 -4.43 2.93 -16.74
C PRO A 279 -5.35 3.93 -16.02
N ASN A 280 -6.67 3.75 -16.08
CA ASN A 280 -7.62 4.67 -15.44
C ASN A 280 -8.79 3.91 -14.80
N PRO A 281 -8.88 3.84 -13.45
CA PRO A 281 -9.85 3.03 -12.73
C PRO A 281 -11.28 3.60 -12.70
N LYS A 282 -11.50 4.80 -13.20
CA LYS A 282 -12.83 5.45 -13.21
C LYS A 282 -13.49 5.45 -14.58
N SER A 283 -12.95 4.74 -15.54
CA SER A 283 -13.53 4.73 -16.89
C SER A 283 -14.46 3.54 -17.06
N THR A 284 -15.66 3.81 -17.56
CA THR A 284 -16.52 2.82 -18.20
C THR A 284 -15.92 2.51 -19.56
N GLY A 285 -15.91 1.27 -19.97
CA GLY A 285 -15.32 0.90 -21.24
C GLY A 285 -15.79 -0.45 -21.75
N VAL A 286 -15.20 -0.89 -22.83
CA VAL A 286 -15.48 -2.19 -23.47
C VAL A 286 -14.21 -2.98 -23.56
N ILE A 287 -14.29 -4.25 -23.15
CA ILE A 287 -13.24 -5.23 -23.40
C ILE A 287 -13.63 -6.04 -24.61
N SER A 288 -12.82 -5.96 -25.64
CA SER A 288 -12.94 -6.85 -26.80
C SER A 288 -12.02 -8.06 -26.58
N VAL A 289 -12.58 -9.23 -26.72
CA VAL A 289 -11.84 -10.48 -26.68
C VAL A 289 -11.98 -11.15 -28.03
N THR A 290 -10.91 -11.17 -28.79
CA THR A 290 -10.88 -11.83 -30.09
C THR A 290 -10.15 -13.16 -29.96
N ARG A 291 -10.82 -14.24 -30.25
CA ARG A 291 -10.17 -15.51 -30.45
C ARG A 291 -9.62 -15.54 -31.89
N MET A 292 -8.32 -15.77 -32.01
CA MET A 292 -7.63 -15.66 -33.31
C MET A 292 -8.12 -16.65 -34.37
N ASP A 293 -8.84 -17.71 -33.95
CA ASP A 293 -9.36 -18.78 -34.83
C ASP A 293 -10.89 -18.81 -34.93
N ALA A 294 -11.65 -18.01 -34.17
CA ALA A 294 -13.10 -18.14 -34.06
C ALA A 294 -13.93 -16.85 -34.00
N GLY A 295 -13.33 -15.68 -34.10
CA GLY A 295 -14.04 -14.39 -34.14
C GLY A 295 -14.00 -13.59 -32.86
N GLU A 296 -14.53 -12.37 -32.92
CA GLU A 296 -14.49 -11.37 -31.86
C GLU A 296 -15.69 -11.40 -30.96
N VAL A 297 -15.46 -11.22 -29.65
CA VAL A 297 -16.50 -11.04 -28.66
C VAL A 297 -16.22 -9.78 -27.86
N MET A 298 -17.23 -8.93 -27.75
CA MET A 298 -17.19 -7.73 -26.98
C MET A 298 -17.92 -7.89 -25.66
N VAL A 299 -17.28 -7.53 -24.57
CA VAL A 299 -17.88 -7.54 -23.23
C VAL A 299 -17.77 -6.11 -22.67
N GLY A 300 -18.91 -5.51 -22.34
CA GLY A 300 -18.94 -4.23 -21.65
C GLY A 300 -18.47 -4.40 -20.20
N TYR A 301 -17.72 -3.42 -19.69
CA TYR A 301 -17.40 -3.36 -18.28
C TYR A 301 -17.69 -1.94 -17.76
N GLU A 302 -18.10 -1.88 -16.50
CA GLU A 302 -18.28 -0.64 -15.77
C GLU A 302 -17.41 -0.73 -14.51
N VAL A 303 -16.60 0.30 -14.32
CA VAL A 303 -15.83 0.49 -13.08
C VAL A 303 -16.55 1.57 -12.29
N SER A 304 -17.35 1.17 -11.33
CA SER A 304 -18.13 2.07 -10.46
C SER A 304 -17.32 2.60 -9.26
#